data_dfb03506929979c11eaee3204375bbe7
#
_entry.id   dfb03506929979c11eaee3204375bbe7
#
_cell.length_a   1.000
_cell.length_b   1.000
_cell.length_c   1.000
_cell.angle_alpha   90.00
_cell.angle_beta   90.00
_cell.angle_gamma   90.00
#
_symmetry.space_group_name_H-M   'P 1'
#
loop_
_entity.id
_entity.type
_entity.pdbx_description
1 polymer ?
#
loop_
_entity_poly.entity_id
_entity_poly.type
_entity_poly.pdbx_seq_one_letter_code
_entity_poly.pdbx_strand_id
1 'polypeptide(L)'
;RKGFELACEDRGLVPQCVFTSEIKSYAIDVLRQNHPGEMIHGDITQIAASDIPDFDFLLAGFPCQAFSAAGKRLGFEDTRGTLFFDVARILKEKDPSGFLLENVEGLVTHDKADKKDKVGRTFATILQTLEDLGYEVSWRILNAKNFGVPQERKRIYIVGTKKHKPDVRKFDRKQAALDSILETGLPVSQSPFVQLVLRHYPLQELYGKSIKDKRGGPNNIHSWDIGYKGTVSSTERELLNRLLKERRKKKWAAEIGIDWMDGMPLTEDQIRTFFDCPDLDKLLADLTAKGYLKLEHPKKKVGKTRVPDTMLPKGYNIVAGKMSFEISKVLDPQDIAPTLVAMDMQHLFVVDGKGLRTLTLREGLRLFGYPDTYQFNVSLEDGYDLLGNTVVVPVIQQVAGRLLDVYNEV
;
A
#
# COMPACT_ATOMS: atom_id res chain seq x y z
N ARG A 1 13.82 -0.61 -13.46
CA ARG A 1 14.46 -0.61 -14.76
C ARG A 1 14.03 0.60 -15.62
N LYS A 2 12.75 0.71 -16.11
CA LYS A 2 12.34 1.75 -17.07
C LYS A 2 12.74 3.19 -16.64
N GLY A 3 12.57 3.55 -15.37
CA GLY A 3 12.99 4.87 -14.90
C GLY A 3 14.51 5.09 -14.92
N PHE A 4 15.32 4.05 -14.75
CA PHE A 4 16.78 4.12 -14.88
C PHE A 4 17.19 4.30 -16.34
N GLU A 5 16.56 3.57 -17.26
CA GLU A 5 16.78 3.73 -18.70
C GLU A 5 16.51 5.17 -19.13
N LEU A 6 15.37 5.76 -18.73
CA LEU A 6 15.06 7.16 -19.01
C LEU A 6 16.09 8.14 -18.42
N ALA A 7 16.59 7.86 -17.21
CA ALA A 7 17.63 8.69 -16.59
C ALA A 7 18.95 8.65 -17.38
N CYS A 8 19.29 7.50 -17.98
CA CYS A 8 20.43 7.35 -18.89
C CYS A 8 20.18 8.12 -20.19
N GLU A 9 19.01 7.93 -20.81
CA GLU A 9 18.62 8.63 -22.06
C GLU A 9 18.71 10.15 -21.89
N ASP A 10 18.23 10.71 -20.75
CA ASP A 10 18.33 12.14 -20.42
C ASP A 10 19.78 12.67 -20.41
N ARG A 11 20.78 11.78 -20.28
CA ARG A 11 22.21 12.07 -20.21
C ARG A 11 23.00 11.62 -21.43
N GLY A 12 22.29 11.17 -22.47
CA GLY A 12 22.92 10.64 -23.70
C GLY A 12 23.64 9.31 -23.49
N LEU A 13 23.33 8.58 -22.42
CA LEU A 13 23.87 7.26 -22.13
C LEU A 13 22.94 6.17 -22.68
N VAL A 14 23.52 5.08 -23.15
CA VAL A 14 22.79 3.90 -23.65
C VAL A 14 22.88 2.79 -22.59
N PRO A 15 21.83 2.55 -21.80
CA PRO A 15 21.86 1.51 -20.78
C PRO A 15 21.74 0.12 -21.41
N GLN A 16 22.51 -0.83 -20.89
CA GLN A 16 22.40 -2.25 -21.23
C GLN A 16 22.06 -3.05 -19.98
N CYS A 17 20.95 -3.81 -20.02
CA CYS A 17 20.63 -4.75 -18.97
C CYS A 17 21.39 -6.06 -19.23
N VAL A 18 22.28 -6.43 -18.34
CA VAL A 18 23.11 -7.64 -18.46
C VAL A 18 22.58 -8.82 -17.66
N PHE A 19 21.66 -8.54 -16.71
CA PHE A 19 21.08 -9.59 -15.84
C PHE A 19 19.74 -9.16 -15.28
N THR A 20 18.75 -10.06 -15.31
CA THR A 20 17.43 -9.89 -14.67
C THR A 20 17.03 -11.17 -13.95
N SER A 21 16.60 -11.05 -12.71
CA SER A 21 16.05 -12.15 -11.90
C SER A 21 14.61 -11.84 -11.50
N GLU A 22 13.69 -12.76 -11.77
CA GLU A 22 12.28 -12.70 -11.41
C GLU A 22 11.71 -14.12 -11.29
N ILE A 23 10.80 -14.33 -10.33
CA ILE A 23 10.21 -15.66 -10.07
C ILE A 23 8.73 -15.78 -10.48
N LYS A 24 8.02 -14.64 -10.57
CA LYS A 24 6.60 -14.64 -10.94
C LYS A 24 6.44 -14.80 -12.43
N SER A 25 5.77 -15.86 -12.87
CA SER A 25 5.58 -16.17 -14.30
C SER A 25 4.98 -15.02 -15.10
N TYR A 26 3.90 -14.42 -14.59
CA TYR A 26 3.23 -13.29 -15.25
C TYR A 26 4.09 -12.00 -15.25
N ALA A 27 5.00 -11.81 -14.29
CA ALA A 27 6.00 -10.73 -14.35
C ALA A 27 7.05 -11.00 -15.42
N ILE A 28 7.51 -12.25 -15.53
CA ILE A 28 8.43 -12.72 -16.58
C ILE A 28 7.81 -12.49 -17.96
N ASP A 29 6.52 -12.79 -18.12
CA ASP A 29 5.81 -12.59 -19.41
C ASP A 29 5.75 -11.10 -19.78
N VAL A 30 5.50 -10.18 -18.83
CA VAL A 30 5.56 -8.74 -19.06
C VAL A 30 6.98 -8.27 -19.42
N LEU A 31 8.00 -8.80 -18.74
CA LEU A 31 9.40 -8.49 -19.07
C LEU A 31 9.74 -8.93 -20.50
N ARG A 32 9.35 -10.13 -20.91
CA ARG A 32 9.56 -10.63 -22.30
C ARG A 32 8.83 -9.79 -23.36
N GLN A 33 7.63 -9.29 -23.04
CA GLN A 33 6.88 -8.40 -23.96
C GLN A 33 7.64 -7.08 -24.21
N ASN A 34 8.32 -6.53 -23.20
CA ASN A 34 8.99 -5.24 -23.31
C ASN A 34 10.50 -5.35 -23.60
N HIS A 35 11.09 -6.51 -23.38
CA HIS A 35 12.52 -6.76 -23.55
C HIS A 35 12.74 -8.11 -24.25
N PRO A 36 12.31 -8.23 -25.52
CA PRO A 36 12.42 -9.49 -26.27
C PRO A 36 13.88 -9.90 -26.42
N GLY A 37 14.15 -11.19 -26.22
CA GLY A 37 15.50 -11.75 -26.32
C GLY A 37 16.38 -11.66 -25.07
N GLU A 38 15.94 -10.98 -24.02
CA GLU A 38 16.64 -11.00 -22.76
C GLU A 38 16.44 -12.29 -21.99
N MET A 39 17.52 -12.81 -21.42
CA MET A 39 17.47 -13.93 -20.50
C MET A 39 17.00 -13.46 -19.13
N ILE A 40 15.91 -14.06 -18.64
CA ILE A 40 15.37 -13.79 -17.29
C ILE A 40 15.68 -15.01 -16.45
N HIS A 41 16.46 -14.80 -15.39
CA HIS A 41 16.85 -15.82 -14.43
C HIS A 41 15.76 -15.95 -13.34
N GLY A 42 15.74 -17.10 -12.67
CA GLY A 42 14.77 -17.39 -11.62
C GLY A 42 15.13 -16.77 -10.27
N ASP A 43 15.03 -17.58 -9.21
CA ASP A 43 15.25 -17.16 -7.83
C ASP A 43 16.69 -16.73 -7.58
N ILE A 44 16.89 -15.48 -7.25
CA ILE A 44 18.21 -14.87 -6.98
C ILE A 44 18.94 -15.55 -5.81
N THR A 45 18.21 -16.18 -4.89
CA THR A 45 18.80 -16.90 -3.76
C THR A 45 19.51 -18.19 -4.17
N GLN A 46 19.20 -18.69 -5.37
CA GLN A 46 19.78 -19.90 -5.95
C GLN A 46 20.92 -19.64 -6.93
N ILE A 47 21.20 -18.34 -7.22
CA ILE A 47 22.20 -17.93 -8.20
C ILE A 47 23.45 -17.49 -7.46
N ALA A 48 24.60 -18.10 -7.79
CA ALA A 48 25.87 -17.66 -7.25
C ALA A 48 26.22 -16.25 -7.80
N ALA A 49 26.76 -15.39 -6.96
CA ALA A 49 27.11 -14.05 -7.39
C ALA A 49 28.18 -14.04 -8.50
N SER A 50 29.09 -15.05 -8.49
CA SER A 50 30.08 -15.30 -9.54
C SER A 50 29.46 -15.52 -10.92
N ASP A 51 28.27 -16.11 -10.99
CA ASP A 51 27.59 -16.43 -12.26
C ASP A 51 26.86 -15.22 -12.87
N ILE A 52 26.75 -14.12 -12.13
CA ILE A 52 26.21 -12.85 -12.63
C ILE A 52 27.32 -12.14 -13.43
N PRO A 53 27.04 -11.64 -14.65
CA PRO A 53 28.01 -10.81 -15.39
C PRO A 53 28.40 -9.57 -14.59
N ASP A 54 29.55 -8.98 -14.89
CA ASP A 54 29.94 -7.70 -14.31
C ASP A 54 29.02 -6.58 -14.82
N PHE A 55 28.75 -5.59 -13.96
CA PHE A 55 27.84 -4.48 -14.24
C PHE A 55 28.23 -3.23 -13.45
N ASP A 56 27.80 -2.06 -13.94
CA ASP A 56 28.08 -0.78 -13.28
C ASP A 56 27.08 -0.45 -12.16
N PHE A 57 25.81 -0.83 -12.32
CA PHE A 57 24.75 -0.47 -11.38
C PHE A 57 23.83 -1.64 -11.05
N LEU A 58 23.53 -1.82 -9.76
CA LEU A 58 22.53 -2.75 -9.27
C LEU A 58 21.23 -2.03 -8.96
N LEU A 59 20.11 -2.51 -9.53
CA LEU A 59 18.77 -2.03 -9.24
C LEU A 59 17.98 -3.14 -8.54
N ALA A 60 17.49 -2.92 -7.33
CA ALA A 60 16.71 -3.92 -6.62
C ALA A 60 15.59 -3.35 -5.75
N GLY A 61 14.43 -4.03 -5.76
CA GLY A 61 13.44 -3.95 -4.70
C GLY A 61 13.45 -5.25 -3.91
N PHE A 62 13.42 -5.18 -2.59
CA PHE A 62 13.40 -6.36 -1.75
C PHE A 62 12.24 -6.27 -0.73
N PRO A 63 11.60 -7.39 -0.32
CA PRO A 63 10.50 -7.36 0.62
C PRO A 63 10.96 -6.88 2.00
N CYS A 64 10.11 -6.08 2.66
CA CYS A 64 10.32 -5.66 4.04
C CYS A 64 9.99 -6.83 4.98
N GLN A 65 10.89 -7.78 5.09
CA GLN A 65 10.82 -8.81 6.13
C GLN A 65 11.66 -8.38 7.33
N ALA A 66 11.09 -8.54 8.53
CA ALA A 66 11.84 -8.31 9.75
C ALA A 66 13.07 -9.23 9.78
N PHE A 67 14.25 -8.67 10.00
CA PHE A 67 15.37 -9.47 10.46
C PHE A 67 14.93 -10.13 11.77
N SER A 68 14.78 -11.46 11.80
CA SER A 68 14.43 -12.14 13.04
C SER A 68 15.51 -11.81 14.09
N ALA A 69 15.06 -11.38 15.28
CA ALA A 69 15.94 -10.99 16.39
C ALA A 69 16.90 -12.12 16.87
N ALA A 70 16.91 -13.26 16.22
CA ALA A 70 17.76 -14.41 16.50
C ALA A 70 19.16 -14.35 15.84
N GLY A 71 19.41 -13.44 14.89
CA GLY A 71 20.74 -13.24 14.31
C GLY A 71 21.59 -12.37 15.22
N LYS A 72 22.27 -12.96 16.20
CA LYS A 72 23.45 -12.35 16.78
C LYS A 72 24.42 -12.02 15.65
N ARG A 73 25.08 -10.86 15.71
CA ARG A 73 26.13 -10.33 14.82
C ARG A 73 27.20 -11.38 14.42
N LEU A 74 26.79 -12.41 13.73
CA LEU A 74 27.63 -13.40 13.09
C LEU A 74 27.60 -13.03 11.60
N GLY A 75 28.65 -12.46 11.10
CA GLY A 75 28.90 -11.98 9.75
C GLY A 75 28.01 -12.49 8.59
N PHE A 76 28.34 -12.17 7.36
CA PHE A 76 27.62 -12.54 6.13
C PHE A 76 27.23 -14.04 6.00
N GLU A 77 27.79 -14.93 6.82
CA GLU A 77 27.60 -16.39 6.71
C GLU A 77 26.34 -16.94 7.39
N ASP A 78 25.70 -16.20 8.32
CA ASP A 78 24.58 -16.73 9.13
C ASP A 78 23.22 -16.03 8.90
N THR A 79 23.09 -15.28 7.82
CA THR A 79 21.89 -14.48 7.49
C THR A 79 21.03 -15.11 6.41
N ARG A 80 21.04 -16.44 6.29
CA ARG A 80 20.15 -17.17 5.39
C ARG A 80 18.70 -16.84 5.69
N GLY A 81 18.06 -16.02 4.81
CA GLY A 81 16.62 -15.81 4.87
C GLY A 81 16.07 -14.42 4.62
N THR A 82 16.88 -13.40 4.32
CA THR A 82 16.32 -12.12 3.87
C THR A 82 16.98 -11.68 2.56
N LEU A 83 16.16 -11.35 1.56
CA LEU A 83 16.64 -10.96 0.22
C LEU A 83 17.57 -9.73 0.22
N PHE A 84 17.61 -8.95 1.28
CA PHE A 84 18.61 -7.89 1.41
C PHE A 84 20.05 -8.44 1.45
N PHE A 85 20.26 -9.58 2.10
CA PHE A 85 21.59 -10.18 2.15
C PHE A 85 22.03 -10.78 0.82
N ASP A 86 21.08 -11.16 -0.04
CA ASP A 86 21.37 -11.51 -1.42
C ASP A 86 21.83 -10.29 -2.22
N VAL A 87 21.20 -9.13 -2.01
CA VAL A 87 21.69 -7.85 -2.56
C VAL A 87 23.12 -7.57 -2.06
N ALA A 88 23.36 -7.69 -0.76
CA ALA A 88 24.67 -7.40 -0.16
C ALA A 88 25.78 -8.34 -0.65
N ARG A 89 25.50 -9.67 -0.81
CA ARG A 89 26.49 -10.62 -1.34
C ARG A 89 26.85 -10.32 -2.80
N ILE A 90 25.87 -9.91 -3.61
CA ILE A 90 26.11 -9.53 -5.01
C ILE A 90 26.94 -8.25 -5.08
N LEU A 91 26.60 -7.22 -4.28
CA LEU A 91 27.37 -5.98 -4.18
C LEU A 91 28.81 -6.25 -3.73
N LYS A 92 29.02 -7.19 -2.80
CA LYS A 92 30.34 -7.57 -2.31
C LYS A 92 31.19 -8.23 -3.39
N GLU A 93 30.60 -9.19 -4.11
CA GLU A 93 31.31 -10.00 -5.10
C GLU A 93 31.59 -9.23 -6.38
N LYS A 94 30.60 -8.44 -6.85
CA LYS A 94 30.69 -7.73 -8.14
C LYS A 94 31.25 -6.33 -8.03
N ASP A 95 31.25 -5.75 -6.85
CA ASP A 95 31.79 -4.43 -6.55
C ASP A 95 31.40 -3.33 -7.55
N PRO A 96 30.11 -3.20 -7.94
CA PRO A 96 29.70 -2.24 -8.98
C PRO A 96 29.92 -0.80 -8.54
N SER A 97 29.94 0.12 -9.50
CA SER A 97 30.11 1.56 -9.26
C SER A 97 29.01 2.15 -8.38
N GLY A 98 27.80 1.57 -8.41
CA GLY A 98 26.71 2.04 -7.56
C GLY A 98 25.48 1.15 -7.55
N PHE A 99 24.49 1.57 -6.75
CA PHE A 99 23.22 0.86 -6.63
C PHE A 99 22.05 1.81 -6.37
N LEU A 100 20.85 1.36 -6.71
CA LEU A 100 19.57 1.95 -6.33
C LEU A 100 18.67 0.86 -5.76
N LEU A 101 18.28 1.01 -4.49
CA LEU A 101 17.38 0.11 -3.80
C LEU A 101 16.08 0.82 -3.44
N GLU A 102 14.95 0.10 -3.51
CA GLU A 102 13.63 0.61 -3.11
C GLU A 102 12.98 -0.27 -2.05
N ASN A 103 12.21 0.37 -1.15
CA ASN A 103 11.39 -0.36 -0.17
C ASN A 103 10.22 0.51 0.32
N VAL A 104 9.34 -0.07 1.15
CA VAL A 104 8.26 0.66 1.81
C VAL A 104 8.79 1.63 2.87
N GLU A 105 8.11 2.78 3.09
CA GLU A 105 8.54 3.78 4.08
C GLU A 105 8.66 3.22 5.51
N GLY A 106 7.85 2.20 5.83
CA GLY A 106 7.84 1.56 7.15
C GLY A 106 9.17 0.91 7.54
N LEU A 107 10.04 0.57 6.56
CA LEU A 107 11.36 0.02 6.81
C LEU A 107 12.22 0.96 7.69
N VAL A 108 12.10 2.26 7.50
CA VAL A 108 12.90 3.27 8.25
C VAL A 108 12.64 3.22 9.76
N THR A 109 11.41 2.93 10.15
CA THR A 109 11.00 2.97 11.56
C THR A 109 10.72 1.60 12.16
N HIS A 110 10.93 0.55 11.37
CA HIS A 110 10.73 -0.82 11.80
C HIS A 110 11.67 -1.15 12.98
N ASP A 111 11.14 -1.80 14.03
CA ASP A 111 11.88 -2.31 15.20
C ASP A 111 12.77 -1.29 15.94
N LYS A 112 12.34 -0.02 16.03
CA LYS A 112 13.01 0.97 16.88
C LYS A 112 13.15 0.45 18.33
N ALA A 113 14.34 0.64 18.92
CA ALA A 113 14.57 0.32 20.33
C ALA A 113 13.91 1.34 21.24
N ASP A 114 14.01 2.64 20.88
CA ASP A 114 13.33 3.76 21.54
C ASP A 114 12.49 4.53 20.51
N LYS A 115 11.39 5.15 20.98
CA LYS A 115 10.55 6.04 20.14
C LYS A 115 11.31 7.26 19.62
N LYS A 116 12.38 7.66 20.30
CA LYS A 116 13.25 8.79 19.94
C LYS A 116 14.25 8.46 18.85
N ASP A 117 14.51 7.18 18.59
CA ASP A 117 15.44 6.78 17.54
C ASP A 117 14.99 7.33 16.18
N LYS A 118 15.92 7.87 15.41
CA LYS A 118 15.61 8.37 14.05
C LYS A 118 15.23 7.23 13.12
N VAL A 119 15.92 6.10 13.24
CA VAL A 119 15.76 4.91 12.41
C VAL A 119 15.61 3.65 13.26
N GLY A 120 15.00 2.60 12.72
CA GLY A 120 14.91 1.29 13.37
C GLY A 120 16.21 0.49 13.20
N ARG A 121 16.36 -0.58 13.99
CA ARG A 121 17.56 -1.43 13.99
C ARG A 121 17.81 -2.10 12.65
N THR A 122 16.75 -2.64 12.04
CA THR A 122 16.82 -3.26 10.70
C THR A 122 17.39 -2.29 9.68
N PHE A 123 16.87 -1.07 9.62
CA PHE A 123 17.33 -0.07 8.65
C PHE A 123 18.75 0.42 8.94
N ALA A 124 19.10 0.60 10.22
CA ALA A 124 20.48 0.92 10.62
C ALA A 124 21.48 -0.18 10.19
N THR A 125 21.10 -1.46 10.33
CA THR A 125 21.93 -2.59 9.85
C THR A 125 22.10 -2.57 8.34
N ILE A 126 21.04 -2.26 7.57
CA ILE A 126 21.11 -2.13 6.11
C ILE A 126 22.13 -1.04 5.73
N LEU A 127 22.02 0.16 6.32
CA LEU A 127 22.92 1.26 6.03
C LEU A 127 24.38 0.91 6.36
N GLN A 128 24.63 0.36 7.56
CA GLN A 128 25.97 -0.03 7.98
C GLN A 128 26.56 -1.09 7.05
N THR A 129 25.79 -2.10 6.65
CA THR A 129 26.25 -3.14 5.72
C THR A 129 26.69 -2.54 4.38
N LEU A 130 25.91 -1.58 3.85
CA LEU A 130 26.23 -0.93 2.58
C LEU A 130 27.48 -0.02 2.70
N GLU A 131 27.63 0.68 3.81
CA GLU A 131 28.80 1.51 4.14
C GLU A 131 30.04 0.65 4.35
N ASP A 132 29.93 -0.49 5.03
CA ASP A 132 31.03 -1.47 5.23
C ASP A 132 31.52 -2.08 3.90
N LEU A 133 30.66 -2.12 2.88
CA LEU A 133 31.04 -2.48 1.50
C LEU A 133 31.73 -1.34 0.74
N GLY A 134 31.99 -0.21 1.38
CA GLY A 134 32.71 0.92 0.81
C GLY A 134 31.88 1.86 -0.06
N TYR A 135 30.54 1.87 0.12
CA TYR A 135 29.67 2.80 -0.60
C TYR A 135 29.38 4.07 0.23
N GLU A 136 29.37 5.20 -0.44
CA GLU A 136 28.83 6.47 0.07
C GLU A 136 27.31 6.46 -0.09
N VAL A 137 26.58 6.21 1.01
CA VAL A 137 25.13 5.92 1.00
C VAL A 137 24.30 7.15 1.29
N SER A 138 23.31 7.42 0.45
CA SER A 138 22.23 8.38 0.69
C SER A 138 20.87 7.68 0.64
N TRP A 139 19.91 8.21 1.40
CA TRP A 139 18.55 7.70 1.34
C TRP A 139 17.50 8.79 1.58
N ARG A 140 16.29 8.58 1.05
CA ARG A 140 15.16 9.48 1.27
C ARG A 140 13.83 8.77 1.08
N ILE A 141 12.82 9.17 1.88
CA ILE A 141 11.42 8.84 1.62
C ILE A 141 10.90 9.86 0.62
N LEU A 142 10.43 9.38 -0.53
CA LEU A 142 9.84 10.18 -1.58
C LEU A 142 8.38 9.77 -1.79
N ASN A 143 7.55 10.77 -2.16
CA ASN A 143 6.14 10.54 -2.43
C ASN A 143 5.86 10.77 -3.92
N ALA A 144 5.31 9.78 -4.59
CA ALA A 144 5.05 9.77 -6.03
C ALA A 144 4.27 11.00 -6.53
N LYS A 145 3.32 11.52 -5.74
CA LYS A 145 2.52 12.70 -6.07
C LYS A 145 3.35 13.97 -6.36
N ASN A 146 4.60 14.00 -5.93
CA ASN A 146 5.51 15.13 -6.18
C ASN A 146 6.32 14.96 -7.47
N PHE A 147 6.09 13.89 -8.24
CA PHE A 147 6.87 13.51 -9.41
C PHE A 147 6.03 13.39 -10.69
N GLY A 148 4.86 14.05 -10.72
CA GLY A 148 4.03 14.12 -11.92
C GLY A 148 3.08 12.95 -12.13
N VAL A 149 2.85 12.11 -11.12
CA VAL A 149 1.82 11.08 -11.14
C VAL A 149 0.78 11.31 -10.05
N PRO A 150 -0.52 11.15 -10.33
CA PRO A 150 -1.58 11.45 -9.36
C PRO A 150 -1.80 10.29 -8.36
N GLN A 151 -0.75 9.93 -7.62
CA GLN A 151 -0.80 8.85 -6.63
C GLN A 151 -0.09 9.22 -5.33
N GLU A 152 -0.76 9.03 -4.20
CA GLU A 152 -0.15 9.07 -2.87
C GLU A 152 0.59 7.75 -2.63
N ARG A 153 1.90 7.69 -2.94
CA ARG A 153 2.73 6.49 -2.71
C ARG A 153 4.09 6.89 -2.17
N LYS A 154 4.30 6.62 -0.90
CA LYS A 154 5.58 6.87 -0.23
C LYS A 154 6.44 5.62 -0.23
N ARG A 155 7.69 5.78 -0.67
CA ARG A 155 8.70 4.72 -0.66
C ARG A 155 10.04 5.30 -0.21
N ILE A 156 10.86 4.46 0.40
CA ILE A 156 12.25 4.79 0.67
C ILE A 156 13.08 4.39 -0.55
N TYR A 157 13.97 5.27 -0.93
CA TYR A 157 14.99 5.05 -1.96
C TYR A 157 16.35 5.17 -1.29
N ILE A 158 17.20 4.16 -1.50
CA ILE A 158 18.55 4.07 -0.96
C ILE A 158 19.48 3.98 -2.16
N VAL A 159 20.41 4.90 -2.25
CA VAL A 159 21.40 4.95 -3.35
C VAL A 159 22.81 5.02 -2.78
N GLY A 160 23.75 4.40 -3.47
CA GLY A 160 25.15 4.44 -3.08
C GLY A 160 26.06 4.41 -4.28
N THR A 161 27.22 5.06 -4.17
CA THR A 161 28.32 5.02 -5.14
C THR A 161 29.63 4.77 -4.45
N LYS A 162 30.64 4.34 -5.22
CA LYS A 162 32.04 4.22 -4.74
C LYS A 162 32.82 5.54 -4.74
N LYS A 163 32.28 6.60 -5.34
CA LYS A 163 32.94 7.91 -5.46
C LYS A 163 32.49 8.89 -4.40
N HIS A 164 31.33 9.51 -4.63
CA HIS A 164 30.79 10.57 -3.81
C HIS A 164 29.34 10.29 -3.42
N LYS A 165 28.90 10.88 -2.31
CA LYS A 165 27.55 10.71 -1.80
C LYS A 165 26.50 11.35 -2.72
N PRO A 166 25.55 10.58 -3.31
CA PRO A 166 24.52 11.15 -4.17
C PRO A 166 23.60 12.11 -3.40
N ASP A 167 23.29 13.29 -3.97
CA ASP A 167 22.39 14.25 -3.32
C ASP A 167 20.92 13.98 -3.66
N VAL A 168 20.22 13.32 -2.75
CA VAL A 168 18.79 13.02 -2.85
C VAL A 168 17.91 13.95 -1.99
N ARG A 169 18.43 15.13 -1.59
CA ARG A 169 17.71 16.05 -0.70
C ARG A 169 16.65 16.87 -1.40
N LYS A 170 16.86 17.26 -2.65
CA LYS A 170 15.97 18.14 -3.41
C LYS A 170 15.67 17.57 -4.79
N PHE A 171 14.40 17.58 -5.14
CA PHE A 171 13.89 17.23 -6.47
C PHE A 171 12.89 18.27 -6.92
N ASP A 172 12.78 18.48 -8.21
CA ASP A 172 11.77 19.33 -8.82
C ASP A 172 10.38 18.68 -8.65
N ARG A 173 9.44 19.46 -8.10
CA ARG A 173 8.10 18.95 -7.86
C ARG A 173 7.23 19.16 -9.08
N LYS A 174 6.56 18.09 -9.50
CA LYS A 174 5.51 18.10 -10.51
C LYS A 174 4.25 17.50 -9.91
N GLN A 175 3.12 18.15 -10.07
CA GLN A 175 1.82 17.65 -9.59
C GLN A 175 0.97 17.25 -10.79
N ALA A 176 0.09 16.27 -10.59
CA ALA A 176 -0.92 15.85 -11.54
C ALA A 176 -2.21 15.51 -10.78
N ALA A 177 -3.34 15.67 -11.42
CA ALA A 177 -4.63 15.18 -10.94
C ALA A 177 -5.02 13.90 -11.69
N LEU A 178 -5.96 13.14 -11.11
CA LEU A 178 -6.34 11.85 -11.63
C LEU A 178 -6.94 11.91 -13.04
N ASP A 179 -7.63 13.00 -13.37
CA ASP A 179 -8.22 13.22 -14.70
C ASP A 179 -7.19 13.13 -15.84
N SER A 180 -5.93 13.49 -15.56
CA SER A 180 -4.85 13.44 -16.55
C SER A 180 -4.51 12.03 -17.06
N ILE A 181 -4.95 10.98 -16.34
CA ILE A 181 -4.62 9.58 -16.68
C ILE A 181 -5.86 8.73 -17.03
N LEU A 182 -7.06 9.24 -16.75
CA LEU A 182 -8.30 8.49 -16.96
C LEU A 182 -8.66 8.35 -18.44
N GLU A 183 -9.12 7.18 -18.78
CA GLU A 183 -9.80 6.88 -20.04
C GLU A 183 -11.28 7.22 -19.90
N THR A 184 -11.98 7.45 -21.01
CA THR A 184 -13.39 7.85 -21.03
C THR A 184 -14.19 7.00 -22.03
N GLY A 185 -15.49 6.87 -21.76
CA GLY A 185 -16.41 6.14 -22.65
C GLY A 185 -16.28 4.63 -22.55
N LEU A 186 -15.71 4.12 -21.45
CA LEU A 186 -15.56 2.70 -21.22
C LEU A 186 -16.82 2.07 -20.57
N PRO A 187 -16.99 0.74 -20.67
CA PRO A 187 -18.11 0.05 -20.04
C PRO A 187 -18.14 0.26 -18.53
N VAL A 188 -19.31 0.61 -18.00
CA VAL A 188 -19.56 0.82 -16.56
C VAL A 188 -20.15 -0.43 -15.94
N SER A 189 -19.91 -0.62 -14.65
CA SER A 189 -20.41 -1.77 -13.89
C SER A 189 -21.94 -1.78 -13.83
N GLN A 190 -22.53 -2.93 -14.07
CA GLN A 190 -23.96 -3.19 -13.94
C GLN A 190 -24.28 -4.00 -12.68
N SER A 191 -23.33 -4.12 -11.74
CA SER A 191 -23.54 -4.90 -10.53
C SER A 191 -24.70 -4.38 -9.70
N PRO A 192 -25.43 -5.23 -8.97
CA PRO A 192 -26.50 -4.82 -8.08
C PRO A 192 -26.06 -3.82 -7.01
N PHE A 193 -24.80 -3.93 -6.55
CA PHE A 193 -24.24 -3.03 -5.54
C PHE A 193 -24.00 -1.62 -6.13
N VAL A 194 -23.40 -1.52 -7.31
CA VAL A 194 -23.21 -0.24 -8.01
C VAL A 194 -24.56 0.44 -8.28
N GLN A 195 -25.54 -0.32 -8.77
CA GLN A 195 -26.88 0.19 -9.03
C GLN A 195 -27.58 0.65 -7.75
N LEU A 196 -27.34 -0.03 -6.62
CA LEU A 196 -27.86 0.40 -5.32
C LEU A 196 -27.26 1.74 -4.88
N VAL A 197 -25.95 1.90 -5.01
CA VAL A 197 -25.27 3.17 -4.69
C VAL A 197 -25.80 4.31 -5.56
N LEU A 198 -25.93 4.09 -6.87
CA LEU A 198 -26.41 5.11 -7.84
C LEU A 198 -27.87 5.51 -7.64
N ARG A 199 -28.71 4.65 -7.03
CA ARG A 199 -30.09 4.99 -6.64
C ARG A 199 -30.16 5.97 -5.48
N HIS A 200 -29.14 5.97 -4.61
CA HIS A 200 -29.13 6.79 -3.38
C HIS A 200 -28.29 8.07 -3.52
N TYR A 201 -27.31 8.07 -4.41
CA TYR A 201 -26.39 9.19 -4.58
C TYR A 201 -26.22 9.57 -6.05
N PRO A 202 -26.39 10.84 -6.43
CA PRO A 202 -25.98 11.32 -7.74
C PRO A 202 -24.45 11.19 -7.88
N LEU A 203 -23.96 10.99 -9.11
CA LEU A 203 -22.54 10.74 -9.40
C LEU A 203 -21.59 11.81 -8.81
N GLN A 204 -22.01 13.06 -8.86
CA GLN A 204 -21.20 14.19 -8.38
C GLN A 204 -20.95 14.15 -6.87
N GLU A 205 -21.88 13.56 -6.11
CA GLU A 205 -21.75 13.40 -4.68
C GLU A 205 -20.86 12.22 -4.28
N LEU A 206 -20.53 11.34 -5.23
CA LEU A 206 -19.71 10.17 -4.98
C LEU A 206 -18.21 10.44 -5.03
N TYR A 207 -17.78 11.55 -5.65
CA TYR A 207 -16.36 11.89 -5.76
C TYR A 207 -15.68 11.94 -4.37
N GLY A 208 -14.59 11.20 -4.24
CA GLY A 208 -13.82 11.10 -3.01
C GLY A 208 -14.48 10.28 -1.88
N LYS A 209 -15.72 9.78 -2.06
CA LYS A 209 -16.44 9.00 -1.05
C LYS A 209 -15.86 7.60 -0.90
N SER A 210 -15.80 7.14 0.35
CA SER A 210 -15.46 5.75 0.70
C SER A 210 -16.69 5.03 1.23
N ILE A 211 -16.89 3.79 0.82
CA ILE A 211 -17.98 2.95 1.34
C ILE A 211 -17.42 2.00 2.39
N LYS A 212 -17.77 2.20 3.65
CA LYS A 212 -17.23 1.39 4.76
C LYS A 212 -17.99 1.59 6.07
N ASP A 213 -18.13 0.53 6.84
CA ASP A 213 -18.78 0.52 8.16
C ASP A 213 -17.78 0.60 9.33
N LYS A 214 -16.52 0.92 9.07
CA LYS A 214 -15.48 0.85 10.09
C LYS A 214 -15.24 2.17 10.83
N ARG A 215 -15.29 3.29 10.13
CA ARG A 215 -15.02 4.64 10.67
C ARG A 215 -15.99 5.64 10.09
N GLY A 216 -16.55 6.51 10.94
CA GLY A 216 -17.30 7.66 10.49
C GLY A 216 -16.40 8.75 9.88
N GLY A 217 -17.00 9.61 9.09
CA GLY A 217 -16.37 10.79 8.48
C GLY A 217 -17.26 11.37 7.39
N PRO A 218 -17.08 12.64 7.01
CA PRO A 218 -17.95 13.33 6.04
C PRO A 218 -17.88 12.71 4.63
N ASN A 219 -16.78 11.99 4.35
CA ASN A 219 -16.56 11.33 3.06
C ASN A 219 -16.84 9.82 3.11
N ASN A 220 -17.56 9.34 4.11
CA ASN A 220 -17.93 7.93 4.19
C ASN A 220 -19.43 7.76 3.94
N ILE A 221 -19.72 6.75 3.12
CA ILE A 221 -21.05 6.18 2.96
C ILE A 221 -21.03 4.85 3.74
N HIS A 222 -22.04 4.63 4.55
CA HIS A 222 -22.19 3.37 5.29
C HIS A 222 -23.23 2.47 4.63
N SER A 223 -23.13 1.17 4.86
CA SER A 223 -24.08 0.20 4.29
C SER A 223 -25.53 0.50 4.65
N TRP A 224 -25.77 1.09 5.80
CA TRP A 224 -27.12 1.52 6.23
C TRP A 224 -27.60 2.80 5.55
N ASP A 225 -26.72 3.64 4.99
CA ASP A 225 -27.13 4.82 4.24
C ASP A 225 -27.78 4.46 2.90
N ILE A 226 -27.43 3.29 2.36
CA ILE A 226 -27.96 2.74 1.10
C ILE A 226 -28.86 1.53 1.32
N GLY A 227 -29.19 1.19 2.57
CA GLY A 227 -30.06 0.06 2.88
C GLY A 227 -29.53 -1.30 2.40
N TYR A 228 -28.20 -1.50 2.36
CA TYR A 228 -27.56 -2.68 1.77
C TYR A 228 -27.98 -4.02 2.41
N LYS A 229 -28.27 -4.02 3.70
CA LYS A 229 -28.76 -5.19 4.47
C LYS A 229 -30.23 -5.05 4.86
N GLY A 230 -30.96 -4.19 4.18
CA GLY A 230 -32.36 -3.84 4.47
C GLY A 230 -32.52 -2.38 4.85
N THR A 231 -33.73 -1.87 4.68
CA THR A 231 -34.06 -0.46 4.93
C THR A 231 -33.86 -0.11 6.41
N VAL A 232 -33.29 1.07 6.64
CA VAL A 232 -33.02 1.62 7.99
C VAL A 232 -33.80 2.90 8.18
N SER A 233 -34.52 3.01 9.27
CA SER A 233 -35.23 4.23 9.68
C SER A 233 -34.26 5.35 10.05
N SER A 234 -34.74 6.59 10.14
CA SER A 234 -33.94 7.73 10.60
C SER A 234 -33.36 7.52 12.00
N THR A 235 -34.16 6.95 12.90
CA THR A 235 -33.76 6.65 14.29
C THR A 235 -32.69 5.56 14.36
N GLU A 236 -32.86 4.48 13.59
CA GLU A 236 -31.85 3.41 13.48
C GLU A 236 -30.55 3.92 12.90
N ARG A 237 -30.61 4.77 11.87
CA ARG A 237 -29.42 5.39 11.26
C ARG A 237 -28.68 6.27 12.28
N GLU A 238 -29.42 7.06 13.07
CA GLU A 238 -28.82 7.88 14.11
C GLU A 238 -28.13 7.02 15.16
N LEU A 239 -28.79 5.95 15.63
CA LEU A 239 -28.23 4.97 16.56
C LEU A 239 -26.92 4.37 16.01
N LEU A 240 -26.92 3.88 14.77
CA LEU A 240 -25.73 3.30 14.13
C LEU A 240 -24.59 4.33 14.04
N ASN A 241 -24.89 5.56 13.64
CA ASN A 241 -23.89 6.63 13.52
C ASN A 241 -23.31 7.05 14.88
N ARG A 242 -24.12 7.08 15.94
CA ARG A 242 -23.63 7.33 17.31
C ARG A 242 -22.81 6.15 17.82
N LEU A 243 -23.30 4.93 17.69
CA LEU A 243 -22.62 3.72 18.11
C LEU A 243 -21.25 3.56 17.38
N LEU A 244 -21.18 3.87 16.09
CA LEU A 244 -19.94 3.82 15.31
C LEU A 244 -18.82 4.67 15.94
N LYS A 245 -19.15 5.81 16.54
CA LYS A 245 -18.21 6.71 17.22
C LYS A 245 -17.95 6.29 18.67
N GLU A 246 -19.03 6.03 19.42
CA GLU A 246 -18.97 5.74 20.86
C GLU A 246 -18.18 4.47 21.17
N ARG A 247 -18.43 3.37 20.47
CA ARG A 247 -17.76 2.08 20.67
C ARG A 247 -16.21 2.14 20.57
N ARG A 248 -15.66 3.26 20.14
CA ARG A 248 -14.21 3.47 20.00
C ARG A 248 -13.59 4.27 21.15
N LYS A 249 -14.40 4.75 22.08
CA LYS A 249 -13.90 5.48 23.24
C LYS A 249 -13.31 4.52 24.28
N LYS A 250 -12.14 4.84 24.79
CA LYS A 250 -11.41 4.01 25.75
C LYS A 250 -12.12 3.84 27.09
N LYS A 251 -13.03 4.76 27.44
CA LYS A 251 -13.79 4.71 28.70
C LYS A 251 -14.50 3.37 28.87
N TRP A 252 -15.06 2.81 27.80
CA TRP A 252 -15.79 1.55 27.85
C TRP A 252 -14.92 0.35 28.22
N ALA A 253 -13.66 0.32 27.80
CA ALA A 253 -12.72 -0.70 28.24
C ALA A 253 -12.31 -0.51 29.70
N ALA A 254 -12.13 0.75 30.14
CA ALA A 254 -11.80 1.08 31.53
C ALA A 254 -12.90 0.66 32.51
N GLU A 255 -14.18 0.82 32.14
CA GLU A 255 -15.33 0.42 32.97
C GLU A 255 -15.34 -1.08 33.33
N ILE A 256 -14.82 -1.92 32.44
CA ILE A 256 -14.81 -3.38 32.61
C ILE A 256 -13.40 -3.95 32.86
N GLY A 257 -12.42 -3.07 33.07
CA GLY A 257 -11.05 -3.46 33.45
C GLY A 257 -10.26 -4.26 32.41
N ILE A 258 -10.57 -4.09 31.12
CA ILE A 258 -9.86 -4.76 30.02
C ILE A 258 -8.99 -3.80 29.21
N ASP A 259 -8.05 -4.33 28.47
CA ASP A 259 -7.33 -3.59 27.45
C ASP A 259 -8.30 -3.07 26.39
N TRP A 260 -8.14 -1.81 26.00
CA TRP A 260 -8.93 -1.22 24.94
C TRP A 260 -8.80 -1.97 23.60
N MET A 261 -9.92 -2.13 22.90
CA MET A 261 -9.99 -2.61 21.53
C MET A 261 -10.70 -1.60 20.62
N ASP A 262 -10.26 -1.47 19.36
CA ASP A 262 -10.92 -0.61 18.37
C ASP A 262 -12.30 -1.19 18.04
N GLY A 263 -13.35 -0.57 18.58
CA GLY A 263 -14.74 -1.02 18.45
C GLY A 263 -15.15 -2.00 19.55
N MET A 264 -15.28 -1.50 20.76
CA MET A 264 -15.85 -2.22 21.89
C MET A 264 -17.33 -2.60 21.62
N PRO A 265 -17.76 -3.84 21.91
CA PRO A 265 -19.18 -4.14 22.03
C PRO A 265 -19.74 -3.41 23.26
N LEU A 266 -20.89 -2.79 23.13
CA LEU A 266 -21.54 -2.04 24.21
C LEU A 266 -22.85 -2.70 24.59
N THR A 267 -23.11 -2.82 25.90
CA THR A 267 -24.40 -3.30 26.42
C THR A 267 -25.51 -2.30 26.14
N GLU A 268 -26.74 -2.72 26.22
CA GLU A 268 -27.90 -1.83 26.05
C GLU A 268 -27.87 -0.67 27.07
N ASP A 269 -27.53 -0.93 28.33
CA ASP A 269 -27.42 0.12 29.36
C ASP A 269 -26.35 1.13 29.01
N GLN A 270 -25.18 0.69 28.49
CA GLN A 270 -24.15 1.58 28.02
C GLN A 270 -24.63 2.41 26.82
N ILE A 271 -25.38 1.83 25.89
CA ILE A 271 -25.96 2.54 24.74
C ILE A 271 -26.98 3.58 25.20
N ARG A 272 -27.84 3.27 26.18
CA ARG A 272 -28.80 4.22 26.75
C ARG A 272 -28.13 5.48 27.30
N THR A 273 -26.91 5.43 27.75
CA THR A 273 -26.19 6.63 28.27
C THR A 273 -25.94 7.70 27.21
N PHE A 274 -25.97 7.36 25.94
CA PHE A 274 -25.75 8.32 24.85
C PHE A 274 -26.84 8.30 23.76
N PHE A 275 -27.71 7.34 23.80
CA PHE A 275 -28.90 7.24 22.93
C PHE A 275 -30.11 6.75 23.72
N ASP A 276 -30.80 7.68 24.34
CA ASP A 276 -32.00 7.39 25.11
C ASP A 276 -33.22 7.33 24.18
N CYS A 277 -33.77 6.14 24.05
CA CYS A 277 -34.92 5.86 23.21
C CYS A 277 -35.82 4.81 23.93
N PRO A 278 -37.14 5.04 24.05
CA PRO A 278 -38.05 4.09 24.70
C PRO A 278 -38.00 2.67 24.08
N ASP A 279 -37.91 2.58 22.76
CA ASP A 279 -37.88 1.32 21.99
C ASP A 279 -36.47 0.87 21.61
N LEU A 280 -35.42 1.21 22.38
CA LEU A 280 -34.04 0.89 22.08
C LEU A 280 -33.83 -0.61 21.88
N ASP A 281 -34.41 -1.44 22.71
CA ASP A 281 -34.38 -2.90 22.64
C ASP A 281 -34.88 -3.43 21.29
N LYS A 282 -35.98 -2.89 20.78
CA LYS A 282 -36.54 -3.25 19.48
C LYS A 282 -35.63 -2.82 18.32
N LEU A 283 -35.09 -1.59 18.39
CA LEU A 283 -34.15 -1.09 17.39
C LEU A 283 -32.88 -1.94 17.32
N LEU A 284 -32.30 -2.31 18.47
CA LEU A 284 -31.12 -3.17 18.55
C LEU A 284 -31.41 -4.58 18.02
N ALA A 285 -32.59 -5.15 18.33
CA ALA A 285 -33.01 -6.45 17.84
C ALA A 285 -33.21 -6.44 16.32
N ASP A 286 -33.89 -5.43 15.76
CA ASP A 286 -34.09 -5.29 14.31
C ASP A 286 -32.81 -5.09 13.55
N LEU A 287 -31.93 -4.19 14.02
CA LEU A 287 -30.61 -3.97 13.42
C LEU A 287 -29.71 -5.22 13.49
N THR A 288 -29.88 -6.05 14.52
CA THR A 288 -29.16 -7.32 14.64
C THR A 288 -29.74 -8.36 13.66
N ALA A 289 -31.05 -8.44 13.52
CA ALA A 289 -31.71 -9.31 12.54
C ALA A 289 -31.35 -8.94 11.10
N LYS A 290 -31.27 -7.66 10.78
CA LYS A 290 -30.78 -7.14 9.50
C LYS A 290 -29.26 -7.37 9.29
N GLY A 291 -28.51 -7.71 10.34
CA GLY A 291 -27.05 -7.94 10.27
C GLY A 291 -26.19 -6.67 10.24
N TYR A 292 -26.72 -5.51 10.59
CA TYR A 292 -25.94 -4.30 10.83
C TYR A 292 -25.20 -4.35 12.16
N LEU A 293 -25.83 -4.96 13.16
CA LEU A 293 -25.26 -5.21 14.47
C LEU A 293 -25.01 -6.71 14.70
N LYS A 294 -24.14 -7.01 15.64
CA LYS A 294 -23.94 -8.35 16.20
C LYS A 294 -23.79 -8.25 17.70
N LEU A 295 -24.24 -9.28 18.41
CA LEU A 295 -24.06 -9.42 19.84
C LEU A 295 -22.84 -10.27 20.12
N GLU A 296 -21.80 -9.70 20.72
CA GLU A 296 -20.54 -10.39 20.99
C GLU A 296 -19.95 -10.02 22.36
N HIS A 297 -19.10 -10.88 22.90
CA HIS A 297 -18.33 -10.59 24.11
C HIS A 297 -17.19 -9.61 23.82
N PRO A 298 -16.83 -8.72 24.76
CA PRO A 298 -15.58 -7.97 24.72
C PRO A 298 -14.38 -8.94 24.61
N LYS A 299 -13.26 -8.46 24.08
CA LYS A 299 -12.07 -9.30 23.93
C LYS A 299 -10.98 -8.87 24.90
N LYS A 300 -10.42 -9.82 25.62
CA LYS A 300 -9.21 -9.65 26.43
C LYS A 300 -7.96 -10.14 25.72
N LYS A 301 -6.84 -9.57 26.09
CA LYS A 301 -5.53 -9.94 25.56
C LYS A 301 -4.98 -11.16 26.31
N VAL A 302 -4.64 -12.22 25.56
CA VAL A 302 -3.99 -13.43 26.10
C VAL A 302 -2.70 -13.65 25.28
N GLY A 303 -1.56 -13.35 25.86
CA GLY A 303 -0.30 -13.36 25.14
C GLY A 303 -0.28 -12.33 24.01
N LYS A 304 -0.06 -12.79 22.76
CA LYS A 304 -0.08 -11.96 21.55
C LYS A 304 -1.45 -11.88 20.87
N THR A 305 -2.44 -12.65 21.32
CA THR A 305 -3.79 -12.75 20.70
C THR A 305 -4.86 -12.11 21.55
N ARG A 306 -6.01 -11.78 20.93
CA ARG A 306 -7.22 -11.33 21.61
C ARG A 306 -8.30 -12.38 21.48
N VAL A 307 -8.83 -12.82 22.62
CA VAL A 307 -9.90 -13.81 22.70
C VAL A 307 -11.14 -13.23 23.35
N PRO A 308 -12.38 -13.72 23.04
CA PRO A 308 -13.58 -13.29 23.72
C PRO A 308 -13.49 -13.55 25.24
N ASP A 309 -13.91 -12.56 26.05
CA ASP A 309 -14.03 -12.73 27.49
C ASP A 309 -15.46 -13.11 27.86
N THR A 310 -15.72 -14.39 27.98
CA THR A 310 -17.05 -14.94 28.26
C THR A 310 -17.55 -14.67 29.69
N MET A 311 -16.67 -14.15 30.57
CA MET A 311 -17.05 -13.71 31.93
C MET A 311 -17.74 -12.34 31.92
N LEU A 312 -17.59 -11.57 30.85
CA LEU A 312 -18.21 -10.27 30.67
C LEU A 312 -19.51 -10.40 29.85
N PRO A 313 -20.48 -9.51 30.05
CA PRO A 313 -21.72 -9.54 29.28
C PRO A 313 -21.45 -9.28 27.79
N LYS A 314 -22.29 -9.85 26.93
CA LYS A 314 -22.30 -9.50 25.52
C LYS A 314 -22.80 -8.07 25.32
N GLY A 315 -22.28 -7.42 24.31
CA GLY A 315 -22.73 -6.10 23.87
C GLY A 315 -22.95 -6.06 22.36
N TYR A 316 -23.67 -5.07 21.91
CA TYR A 316 -23.93 -4.80 20.50
C TYR A 316 -22.71 -4.12 19.87
N ASN A 317 -22.32 -4.62 18.72
CA ASN A 317 -21.22 -4.07 17.94
C ASN A 317 -21.58 -3.99 16.46
N ILE A 318 -21.06 -2.99 15.76
CA ILE A 318 -21.26 -2.87 14.32
C ILE A 318 -20.53 -4.01 13.60
N VAL A 319 -21.23 -4.65 12.66
CA VAL A 319 -20.64 -5.66 11.77
C VAL A 319 -19.76 -4.93 10.77
N ALA A 320 -18.49 -4.79 11.11
CA ALA A 320 -17.47 -4.18 10.25
C ALA A 320 -16.57 -5.27 9.68
N GLY A 321 -16.44 -5.33 8.36
CA GLY A 321 -15.52 -6.18 7.66
C GLY A 321 -14.36 -5.39 7.02
N LYS A 322 -13.22 -6.02 6.84
CA LYS A 322 -12.19 -5.53 5.93
C LYS A 322 -12.68 -5.79 4.51
N MET A 323 -12.75 -4.73 3.66
CA MET A 323 -13.11 -4.85 2.24
C MET A 323 -14.43 -5.61 2.00
N SER A 324 -15.46 -5.25 2.77
CA SER A 324 -16.76 -5.94 2.72
C SER A 324 -17.66 -5.48 1.57
N PHE A 325 -17.23 -4.50 0.78
CA PHE A 325 -18.02 -3.92 -0.31
C PHE A 325 -17.27 -3.97 -1.63
N GLU A 326 -18.02 -4.12 -2.73
CA GLU A 326 -17.49 -4.08 -4.09
C GLU A 326 -16.75 -2.77 -4.35
N ILE A 327 -17.32 -1.64 -3.89
CA ILE A 327 -16.67 -0.33 -3.95
C ILE A 327 -16.11 0.01 -2.57
N SER A 328 -14.79 0.22 -2.46
CA SER A 328 -14.18 0.78 -1.25
C SER A 328 -14.06 2.30 -1.30
N LYS A 329 -13.82 2.85 -2.49
CA LYS A 329 -13.72 4.30 -2.73
C LYS A 329 -14.07 4.63 -4.18
N VAL A 330 -14.84 5.69 -4.38
CA VAL A 330 -14.96 6.37 -5.67
C VAL A 330 -13.92 7.49 -5.71
N LEU A 331 -13.02 7.44 -6.68
CA LEU A 331 -11.94 8.40 -6.81
C LEU A 331 -12.48 9.74 -7.36
N ASP A 332 -11.89 10.82 -6.90
CA ASP A 332 -12.17 12.16 -7.41
C ASP A 332 -11.18 12.48 -8.54
N PRO A 333 -11.64 12.79 -9.76
CA PRO A 333 -10.76 13.11 -10.88
C PRO A 333 -9.88 14.36 -10.64
N GLN A 334 -10.27 15.25 -9.73
CA GLN A 334 -9.50 16.45 -9.38
C GLN A 334 -8.51 16.24 -8.23
N ASP A 335 -8.51 15.04 -7.62
CA ASP A 335 -7.61 14.66 -6.52
C ASP A 335 -6.60 13.60 -7.02
N ILE A 336 -5.95 12.93 -6.09
CA ILE A 336 -4.99 11.85 -6.37
C ILE A 336 -5.51 10.52 -5.87
N ALA A 337 -5.08 9.43 -6.51
CA ALA A 337 -5.35 8.07 -6.03
C ALA A 337 -4.59 7.78 -4.73
N PRO A 338 -5.15 6.96 -3.81
CA PRO A 338 -4.40 6.42 -2.68
C PRO A 338 -3.26 5.50 -3.16
N THR A 339 -2.40 5.07 -2.24
CA THR A 339 -1.42 4.02 -2.55
C THR A 339 -2.13 2.80 -3.12
N LEU A 340 -1.80 2.44 -4.36
CA LEU A 340 -2.32 1.23 -4.97
C LEU A 340 -1.62 0.01 -4.36
N VAL A 341 -2.42 -0.93 -3.87
CA VAL A 341 -1.99 -2.24 -3.40
C VAL A 341 -2.81 -3.31 -4.12
N ALA A 342 -2.21 -4.45 -4.40
CA ALA A 342 -2.78 -5.49 -5.27
C ALA A 342 -4.25 -5.82 -4.96
N MET A 343 -4.57 -6.05 -3.69
CA MET A 343 -5.93 -6.46 -3.27
C MET A 343 -6.96 -5.33 -3.24
N ASP A 344 -6.54 -4.06 -3.26
CA ASP A 344 -7.45 -2.92 -3.09
C ASP A 344 -7.87 -2.30 -4.45
N MET A 345 -7.09 -2.52 -5.52
CA MET A 345 -7.31 -1.87 -6.82
C MET A 345 -8.68 -2.19 -7.41
N GLN A 346 -9.11 -3.45 -7.31
CA GLN A 346 -10.42 -3.89 -7.81
C GLN A 346 -11.62 -3.21 -7.11
N HIS A 347 -11.39 -2.55 -5.98
CA HIS A 347 -12.39 -1.84 -5.20
C HIS A 347 -12.33 -0.31 -5.35
N LEU A 348 -11.39 0.20 -6.16
CA LEU A 348 -11.31 1.62 -6.51
C LEU A 348 -12.09 1.87 -7.79
N PHE A 349 -13.08 2.75 -7.70
CA PHE A 349 -13.95 3.07 -8.81
C PHE A 349 -13.78 4.51 -9.26
N VAL A 350 -14.05 4.75 -10.52
CA VAL A 350 -14.10 6.09 -11.15
C VAL A 350 -15.48 6.28 -11.81
N VAL A 351 -15.88 7.53 -11.94
CA VAL A 351 -17.06 7.89 -12.73
C VAL A 351 -16.67 7.92 -14.19
N ASP A 352 -17.45 7.24 -15.04
CA ASP A 352 -17.35 7.31 -16.49
C ASP A 352 -18.75 7.47 -17.09
N GLY A 353 -18.99 8.56 -17.81
CA GLY A 353 -20.29 8.89 -18.35
C GLY A 353 -21.40 8.95 -17.30
N LYS A 354 -22.32 8.01 -17.32
CA LYS A 354 -23.46 7.94 -16.40
C LYS A 354 -23.33 6.81 -15.35
N GLY A 355 -22.14 6.26 -15.16
CA GLY A 355 -21.95 5.13 -14.26
C GLY A 355 -20.59 5.11 -13.56
N LEU A 356 -20.32 3.98 -12.92
CA LEU A 356 -19.09 3.72 -12.21
C LEU A 356 -18.39 2.51 -12.81
N ARG A 357 -17.06 2.55 -12.90
CA ARG A 357 -16.21 1.42 -13.29
C ARG A 357 -14.94 1.35 -12.48
N THR A 358 -14.28 0.22 -12.48
CA THR A 358 -12.91 0.08 -11.93
C THR A 358 -11.88 0.77 -12.83
N LEU A 359 -10.69 1.01 -12.28
CA LEU A 359 -9.55 1.45 -13.07
C LEU A 359 -9.14 0.35 -14.06
N THR A 360 -8.77 0.77 -15.28
CA THR A 360 -8.15 -0.14 -16.25
C THR A 360 -6.69 -0.43 -15.89
N LEU A 361 -6.11 -1.48 -16.45
CA LEU A 361 -4.68 -1.74 -16.30
C LEU A 361 -3.84 -0.63 -16.93
N ARG A 362 -4.32 0.01 -18.00
CA ARG A 362 -3.65 1.16 -18.64
C ARG A 362 -3.63 2.37 -17.72
N GLU A 363 -4.75 2.71 -17.10
CA GLU A 363 -4.82 3.77 -16.08
C GLU A 363 -3.92 3.43 -14.89
N GLY A 364 -3.89 2.17 -14.48
CA GLY A 364 -2.96 1.66 -13.47
C GLY A 364 -1.50 1.94 -13.85
N LEU A 365 -1.07 1.62 -15.07
CA LEU A 365 0.28 1.91 -15.55
C LEU A 365 0.60 3.41 -15.56
N ARG A 366 -0.34 4.25 -16.02
CA ARG A 366 -0.20 5.71 -16.01
C ARG A 366 -0.04 6.28 -14.60
N LEU A 367 -0.71 5.69 -13.59
CA LEU A 367 -0.52 6.03 -12.17
C LEU A 367 0.89 5.75 -11.66
N PHE A 368 1.65 4.90 -12.34
CA PHE A 368 3.06 4.65 -12.06
C PHE A 368 4.00 5.34 -13.05
N GLY A 369 3.46 6.11 -14.01
CA GLY A 369 4.24 6.86 -14.99
C GLY A 369 4.86 6.01 -16.10
N TYR A 370 4.31 4.83 -16.37
CA TYR A 370 4.69 4.04 -17.55
C TYR A 370 4.14 4.69 -18.82
N PRO A 371 4.89 4.68 -19.92
CA PRO A 371 4.41 5.17 -21.20
C PRO A 371 3.30 4.27 -21.78
N ASP A 372 2.43 4.83 -22.59
CA ASP A 372 1.34 4.08 -23.21
C ASP A 372 1.82 2.98 -24.16
N THR A 373 3.06 3.05 -24.63
CA THR A 373 3.71 2.02 -25.44
C THR A 373 4.15 0.80 -24.63
N TYR A 374 4.17 0.87 -23.29
CA TYR A 374 4.55 -0.26 -22.46
C TYR A 374 3.54 -1.39 -22.55
N GLN A 375 4.01 -2.56 -22.96
CA GLN A 375 3.17 -3.75 -23.14
C GLN A 375 2.83 -4.39 -21.80
N PHE A 376 1.53 -4.67 -21.58
CA PHE A 376 1.06 -5.20 -20.30
C PHE A 376 -0.12 -6.14 -20.52
N ASN A 377 0.11 -7.18 -21.33
CA ASN A 377 -0.91 -8.15 -21.70
C ASN A 377 -0.94 -9.28 -20.67
N VAL A 378 -1.67 -9.08 -19.60
CA VAL A 378 -1.86 -10.01 -18.48
C VAL A 378 -3.34 -10.04 -18.08
N SER A 379 -3.74 -11.01 -17.26
CA SER A 379 -5.06 -11.00 -16.63
C SER A 379 -5.24 -9.76 -15.73
N LEU A 380 -6.47 -9.38 -15.46
CA LEU A 380 -6.78 -8.24 -14.58
C LEU A 380 -6.22 -8.47 -13.16
N GLU A 381 -6.32 -9.71 -12.65
CA GLU A 381 -5.83 -10.11 -11.34
C GLU A 381 -4.31 -10.03 -11.25
N ASP A 382 -3.59 -10.63 -12.19
CA ASP A 382 -2.13 -10.57 -12.27
C ASP A 382 -1.65 -9.12 -12.45
N GLY A 383 -2.37 -8.34 -13.28
CA GLY A 383 -2.07 -6.95 -13.52
C GLY A 383 -2.18 -6.10 -12.24
N TYR A 384 -3.21 -6.30 -11.45
CA TYR A 384 -3.35 -5.60 -10.16
C TYR A 384 -2.27 -6.02 -9.16
N ASP A 385 -1.88 -7.30 -9.13
CA ASP A 385 -0.76 -7.73 -8.29
C ASP A 385 0.55 -7.08 -8.71
N LEU A 386 0.86 -7.06 -10.01
CA LEU A 386 2.06 -6.41 -10.54
C LEU A 386 2.08 -4.91 -10.24
N LEU A 387 0.97 -4.20 -10.49
CA LEU A 387 0.86 -2.77 -10.20
C LEU A 387 1.02 -2.48 -8.71
N GLY A 388 0.47 -3.32 -7.81
CA GLY A 388 0.66 -3.17 -6.37
C GLY A 388 2.11 -3.26 -5.93
N ASN A 389 2.91 -4.06 -6.63
CA ASN A 389 4.31 -4.35 -6.31
C ASN A 389 5.32 -3.52 -7.13
N THR A 390 4.87 -2.74 -8.12
CA THR A 390 5.78 -1.98 -8.98
C THR A 390 6.25 -0.65 -8.37
N VAL A 391 7.25 -0.06 -8.99
CA VAL A 391 7.84 1.23 -8.63
C VAL A 391 7.38 2.35 -9.57
N VAL A 392 7.44 3.59 -9.11
CA VAL A 392 7.02 4.76 -9.89
C VAL A 392 8.17 5.21 -10.81
N VAL A 393 7.95 5.13 -12.10
CA VAL A 393 8.95 5.42 -13.14
C VAL A 393 9.59 6.81 -13.01
N PRO A 394 8.83 7.93 -12.88
CA PRO A 394 9.43 9.26 -12.74
C PRO A 394 10.25 9.44 -11.45
N VAL A 395 9.90 8.74 -10.37
CA VAL A 395 10.70 8.80 -9.13
C VAL A 395 12.04 8.10 -9.34
N ILE A 396 12.02 6.89 -9.92
CA ILE A 396 13.26 6.16 -10.26
C ILE A 396 14.13 6.97 -11.22
N GLN A 397 13.54 7.61 -12.25
CA GLN A 397 14.26 8.44 -13.21
C GLN A 397 15.02 9.57 -12.52
N GLN A 398 14.36 10.30 -11.61
CA GLN A 398 15.03 11.41 -10.92
C GLN A 398 16.07 10.94 -9.89
N VAL A 399 15.80 9.86 -9.17
CA VAL A 399 16.76 9.29 -8.21
C VAL A 399 17.97 8.69 -8.93
N ALA A 400 17.74 7.93 -9.98
CA ALA A 400 18.81 7.39 -10.83
C ALA A 400 19.63 8.51 -11.47
N GLY A 401 18.98 9.62 -11.85
CA GLY A 401 19.69 10.79 -12.34
C GLY A 401 20.73 11.30 -11.36
N ARG A 402 20.41 11.38 -10.06
CA ARG A 402 21.37 11.78 -9.01
C ARG A 402 22.52 10.78 -8.85
N LEU A 403 22.25 9.51 -9.07
CA LEU A 403 23.27 8.46 -9.06
C LEU A 403 24.24 8.60 -10.25
N LEU A 404 23.68 8.80 -11.46
CA LEU A 404 24.44 8.97 -12.70
C LEU A 404 25.24 10.28 -12.76
N ASP A 405 24.74 11.37 -12.13
CA ASP A 405 25.47 12.63 -12.04
C ASP A 405 26.81 12.42 -11.33
N VAL A 406 26.82 11.69 -10.20
CA VAL A 406 28.05 11.36 -9.46
C VAL A 406 28.97 10.40 -10.25
N TYR A 407 28.38 9.46 -11.00
CA TYR A 407 29.15 8.52 -11.82
C TYR A 407 29.93 9.21 -12.96
N ASN A 408 29.32 10.22 -13.57
CA ASN A 408 29.89 10.96 -14.70
C ASN A 408 30.82 12.10 -14.27
N GLU A 409 30.93 12.44 -12.98
CA GLU A 409 31.93 13.36 -12.47
C GLU A 409 33.34 12.70 -12.59
N VAL A 410 34.05 13.04 -13.65
CA VAL A 410 35.45 12.60 -13.97
C VAL A 410 36.46 13.51 -13.28
#